data_60139141a5f29b33f6e97e4e4819edb3
#
_entry.id   60139141a5f29b33f6e97e4e4819edb3
#
_cell.length_a   1.000
_cell.length_b   1.000
_cell.length_c   1.000
_cell.angle_alpha   90.00
_cell.angle_beta   90.00
_cell.angle_gamma   90.00
#
_symmetry.space_group_name_H-M   'P 1'
#
loop_
_entity.id
_entity.type
_entity.pdbx_description
1 polymer ?
#
loop_
_entity_poly.entity_id
_entity_poly.type
_entity_poly.pdbx_seq_one_letter_code
_entity_poly.pdbx_strand_id
1 'polypeptide(L)'
;MPILIGEATDVAFATRFRQEILGKSQNHFPRLQNLLEQAIRNPATCDLLSACKLFALFALGEAYSTRTCQAEENFPGIRYYISATRMLRVLCEEPKIDCVEIMVMLSIYSLAMNRRHSAYCIAGYALRFCIIIGLHLNVSPQQLPDRELREHRTRVWWSAYILDRSWASMLGKPISIQDEDIDVNMPSELQSLPPSDTASNDDFADTDNFSASIRLANLGAKITASLYSRRSHNTPFSSRVQQALQDLSHWLQGLPEPLRKCIEHVPPGSTMHAVTLHLYFNQCLILASRPILLHVLRLRRDSSMGTLEPGTESISASAIALSEACVECARRSYRVLSDSSINGSFPTFDYTYTQYLFSVAIVLAISSVLAECTTDGDDFETAAQILEQLDQNGSFAAKEFCRHIKATSNMLIQVHAEREQVGHGLAPALNDTMGHETELLVGPLLQDLLSQTELNLQFLEASAIDHGFQTFFWPEEQDDNCR
;
A
#
# COMPACT_ATOMS: atom_id res chain seq x y z
N MET A 1 -5.22 4.09 -0.82
CA MET A 1 -4.83 4.56 -2.15
C MET A 1 -5.00 6.06 -2.41
N PRO A 2 -5.62 6.88 -1.59
CA PRO A 2 -5.76 8.31 -1.85
C PRO A 2 -4.45 9.06 -2.09
N ILE A 3 -3.35 8.61 -1.49
CA ILE A 3 -2.05 9.28 -1.59
C ILE A 3 -1.27 8.97 -2.85
N LEU A 4 -1.53 7.84 -3.46
CA LEU A 4 -0.73 7.39 -4.59
C LEU A 4 -1.00 8.20 -5.85
N ILE A 5 -2.04 9.04 -5.84
CA ILE A 5 -2.53 9.68 -7.02
C ILE A 5 -2.81 11.13 -6.64
N GLY A 6 -1.94 12.03 -7.03
CA GLY A 6 -2.09 13.46 -6.74
C GLY A 6 -3.45 14.02 -7.23
N GLU A 7 -3.75 15.23 -6.86
CA GLU A 7 -5.07 15.90 -7.04
C GLU A 7 -5.76 15.74 -8.40
N ALA A 8 -5.03 15.34 -9.44
CA ALA A 8 -5.58 15.21 -10.78
C ALA A 8 -6.42 13.94 -11.01
N THR A 9 -6.27 12.88 -10.20
CA THR A 9 -6.83 11.56 -10.54
C THR A 9 -7.31 10.74 -9.35
N ASP A 10 -7.34 11.31 -8.16
CA ASP A 10 -7.43 10.57 -6.90
C ASP A 10 -8.83 10.53 -6.28
N VAL A 11 -8.91 9.68 -5.28
CA VAL A 11 -9.96 9.71 -4.25
C VAL A 11 -10.08 11.08 -3.57
N ALA A 12 -8.96 11.82 -3.39
CA ALA A 12 -9.03 13.23 -3.01
C ALA A 12 -9.88 14.00 -4.00
N PHE A 13 -9.74 13.75 -5.30
CA PHE A 13 -10.59 14.32 -6.32
C PHE A 13 -12.06 13.85 -6.20
N ALA A 14 -12.30 12.58 -5.98
CA ALA A 14 -13.65 12.07 -5.71
C ALA A 14 -14.20 12.61 -4.38
N THR A 15 -13.36 12.80 -3.37
CA THR A 15 -13.71 13.39 -2.08
C THR A 15 -13.95 14.90 -2.23
N ARG A 16 -13.14 15.62 -2.99
CA ARG A 16 -13.36 17.04 -3.30
C ARG A 16 -14.57 17.22 -4.22
N PHE A 17 -14.76 16.39 -5.22
CA PHE A 17 -15.99 16.35 -6.03
C PHE A 17 -17.23 16.21 -5.13
N ARG A 18 -17.16 15.34 -4.13
CA ARG A 18 -18.23 15.19 -3.14
C ARG A 18 -18.37 16.43 -2.24
N GLN A 19 -17.27 17.07 -1.85
CA GLN A 19 -17.27 18.31 -1.08
C GLN A 19 -17.79 19.50 -1.90
N GLU A 20 -17.44 19.59 -3.17
CA GLU A 20 -17.92 20.58 -4.13
C GLU A 20 -19.42 20.46 -4.36
N ILE A 21 -19.94 19.24 -4.58
CA ILE A 21 -21.40 19.01 -4.69
C ILE A 21 -22.12 19.36 -3.39
N LEU A 22 -21.49 19.14 -2.23
CA LEU A 22 -22.06 19.47 -0.93
C LEU A 22 -21.86 20.94 -0.51
N GLY A 23 -21.25 21.78 -1.38
CA GLY A 23 -21.07 23.21 -1.16
C GLY A 23 -20.11 23.58 -0.03
N LYS A 24 -19.18 22.68 0.32
CA LYS A 24 -18.23 22.87 1.43
C LYS A 24 -16.84 23.35 1.02
N SER A 25 -16.57 23.52 -0.28
CA SER A 25 -15.32 24.10 -0.77
C SER A 25 -15.61 25.03 -1.94
N GLN A 26 -15.34 26.30 -1.76
CA GLN A 26 -15.29 27.26 -2.86
C GLN A 26 -13.84 27.32 -3.34
N ASN A 27 -13.60 27.10 -4.61
CA ASN A 27 -12.45 27.55 -5.39
C ASN A 27 -11.30 26.62 -5.73
N HIS A 28 -11.39 25.37 -6.25
CA HIS A 28 -10.17 24.86 -6.90
C HIS A 28 -10.29 23.90 -8.10
N PHE A 29 -11.47 23.60 -8.67
CA PHE A 29 -11.53 22.81 -9.90
C PHE A 29 -12.52 23.36 -10.94
N PRO A 30 -12.22 24.53 -11.57
CA PRO A 30 -13.09 25.08 -12.61
C PRO A 30 -13.24 24.12 -13.81
N ARG A 31 -12.26 23.24 -14.07
CA ARG A 31 -12.32 22.33 -15.23
C ARG A 31 -13.32 21.19 -15.03
N LEU A 32 -13.33 20.53 -13.87
CA LEU A 32 -14.27 19.42 -13.64
C LEU A 32 -15.68 19.91 -13.42
N GLN A 33 -15.84 20.97 -12.61
CA GLN A 33 -17.14 21.59 -12.39
C GLN A 33 -17.73 22.06 -13.71
N ASN A 34 -16.92 22.71 -14.56
CA ASN A 34 -17.34 23.12 -15.92
C ASN A 34 -17.68 21.91 -16.79
N LEU A 35 -16.90 20.82 -16.72
CA LEU A 35 -17.17 19.59 -17.45
C LEU A 35 -18.50 18.96 -16.99
N LEU A 36 -18.74 18.88 -15.70
CA LEU A 36 -19.96 18.35 -15.11
C LEU A 36 -21.17 19.25 -15.46
N GLU A 37 -21.05 20.58 -15.30
CA GLU A 37 -22.09 21.51 -15.65
C GLU A 37 -22.42 21.48 -17.15
N GLN A 38 -21.40 21.36 -18.00
CA GLN A 38 -21.58 21.21 -19.44
C GLN A 38 -22.32 19.90 -19.78
N ALA A 39 -21.91 18.79 -19.16
CA ALA A 39 -22.54 17.49 -19.35
C ALA A 39 -24.01 17.49 -18.88
N ILE A 40 -24.32 18.18 -17.78
CA ILE A 40 -25.68 18.30 -17.25
C ILE A 40 -26.53 19.23 -18.11
N ARG A 41 -26.02 20.43 -18.49
CA ARG A 41 -26.77 21.44 -19.24
C ARG A 41 -26.98 21.05 -20.70
N ASN A 42 -25.97 20.44 -21.33
CA ASN A 42 -25.98 20.08 -22.74
C ASN A 42 -25.40 18.70 -22.99
N PRO A 43 -26.09 17.61 -22.59
CA PRO A 43 -25.54 16.24 -22.73
C PRO A 43 -25.25 15.87 -24.21
N ALA A 44 -25.92 16.48 -25.17
CA ALA A 44 -25.67 16.25 -26.60
C ALA A 44 -24.33 16.84 -27.11
N THR A 45 -23.72 17.77 -26.37
CA THR A 45 -22.43 18.40 -26.74
C THR A 45 -21.24 17.82 -25.96
N CYS A 46 -21.49 16.90 -25.02
CA CYS A 46 -20.45 16.22 -24.28
C CYS A 46 -19.72 15.26 -25.23
N ASP A 47 -18.41 15.47 -25.41
CA ASP A 47 -17.62 14.57 -26.24
C ASP A 47 -17.43 13.21 -25.55
N LEU A 48 -17.05 12.19 -26.31
CA LEU A 48 -16.90 10.82 -25.82
C LEU A 48 -15.82 10.71 -24.75
N LEU A 49 -14.75 11.49 -24.84
CA LEU A 49 -13.64 11.49 -23.89
C LEU A 49 -14.06 12.06 -22.53
N SER A 50 -14.74 13.21 -22.55
CA SER A 50 -15.30 13.86 -21.37
C SER A 50 -16.33 12.96 -20.66
N ALA A 51 -17.23 12.34 -21.44
CA ALA A 51 -18.19 11.39 -20.89
C ALA A 51 -17.51 10.17 -20.25
N CYS A 52 -16.49 9.63 -20.90
CA CYS A 52 -15.71 8.50 -20.38
C CYS A 52 -15.01 8.86 -19.05
N LYS A 53 -14.42 10.06 -18.96
CA LYS A 53 -13.79 10.57 -17.76
C LYS A 53 -14.78 10.72 -16.60
N LEU A 54 -15.96 11.28 -16.87
CA LEU A 54 -17.03 11.38 -15.87
C LEU A 54 -17.50 10.01 -15.36
N PHE A 55 -17.69 9.04 -16.26
CA PHE A 55 -18.06 7.69 -15.83
C PHE A 55 -16.96 7.01 -15.01
N ALA A 56 -15.70 7.18 -15.33
CA ALA A 56 -14.59 6.66 -14.52
C ALA A 56 -14.59 7.29 -13.10
N LEU A 57 -14.83 8.60 -13.02
CA LEU A 57 -14.97 9.32 -11.75
C LEU A 57 -16.17 8.85 -10.93
N PHE A 58 -17.34 8.70 -11.56
CA PHE A 58 -18.54 8.22 -10.86
C PHE A 58 -18.35 6.79 -10.36
N ALA A 59 -17.65 5.94 -11.11
CA ALA A 59 -17.33 4.60 -10.66
C ALA A 59 -16.52 4.61 -9.36
N LEU A 60 -15.45 5.40 -9.32
CA LEU A 60 -14.64 5.58 -8.10
C LEU A 60 -15.43 6.26 -6.98
N GLY A 61 -16.13 7.34 -7.30
CA GLY A 61 -16.93 8.08 -6.32
C GLY A 61 -17.94 7.20 -5.60
N GLU A 62 -18.64 6.34 -6.34
CA GLU A 62 -19.59 5.39 -5.77
C GLU A 62 -18.90 4.32 -4.93
N ALA A 63 -17.79 3.73 -5.41
CA ALA A 63 -17.04 2.73 -4.67
C ALA A 63 -16.49 3.26 -3.33
N TYR A 64 -15.99 4.50 -3.30
CA TYR A 64 -15.44 5.08 -2.07
C TYR A 64 -16.46 5.76 -1.15
N SER A 65 -17.65 6.10 -1.65
CA SER A 65 -18.73 6.66 -0.85
C SER A 65 -19.63 5.60 -0.21
N THR A 66 -19.71 4.41 -0.82
CA THR A 66 -20.54 3.31 -0.34
C THR A 66 -19.84 2.59 0.80
N ARG A 67 -20.58 2.22 1.84
CA ARG A 67 -20.06 1.49 3.01
C ARG A 67 -20.47 0.03 3.04
N THR A 68 -21.61 -0.27 2.46
CA THR A 68 -22.18 -1.63 2.42
C THR A 68 -22.80 -1.87 1.06
N CYS A 69 -22.63 -3.07 0.54
CA CYS A 69 -23.29 -3.53 -0.67
C CYS A 69 -23.96 -4.86 -0.36
N GLN A 70 -25.27 -4.96 -0.58
CA GLN A 70 -25.98 -6.21 -0.35
C GLN A 70 -25.59 -7.25 -1.41
N ALA A 71 -25.63 -8.53 -1.04
CA ALA A 71 -25.19 -9.64 -1.91
C ALA A 71 -25.94 -9.72 -3.26
N GLU A 72 -27.15 -9.16 -3.34
CA GLU A 72 -27.96 -9.10 -4.56
C GLU A 72 -27.69 -7.82 -5.38
N GLU A 73 -26.98 -6.86 -4.83
CA GLU A 73 -26.62 -5.61 -5.50
C GLU A 73 -25.30 -5.78 -6.26
N ASN A 74 -25.18 -5.08 -7.37
CA ASN A 74 -23.93 -5.03 -8.10
C ASN A 74 -22.89 -4.23 -7.31
N PHE A 75 -21.59 -4.57 -7.47
CA PHE A 75 -20.49 -3.82 -6.89
C PHE A 75 -20.64 -2.31 -7.15
N PRO A 76 -20.44 -1.44 -6.14
CA PRO A 76 -20.69 0.00 -6.28
C PRO A 76 -19.92 0.59 -7.47
N GLY A 77 -20.61 1.33 -8.33
CA GLY A 77 -20.03 1.99 -9.51
C GLY A 77 -19.81 1.09 -10.72
N ILE A 78 -20.15 -0.20 -10.68
CA ILE A 78 -19.88 -1.14 -11.78
C ILE A 78 -20.49 -0.73 -13.11
N ARG A 79 -21.67 -0.10 -13.11
CA ARG A 79 -22.34 0.36 -14.34
C ARG A 79 -21.54 1.46 -15.02
N TYR A 80 -21.01 2.39 -14.25
CA TYR A 80 -20.14 3.45 -14.74
C TYR A 80 -18.82 2.90 -15.26
N TYR A 81 -18.20 1.97 -14.51
CA TYR A 81 -16.98 1.30 -14.93
C TYR A 81 -17.13 0.59 -16.28
N ILE A 82 -18.21 -0.18 -16.47
CA ILE A 82 -18.51 -0.87 -17.74
C ILE A 82 -18.65 0.13 -18.87
N SER A 83 -19.38 1.23 -18.65
CA SER A 83 -19.57 2.27 -19.66
C SER A 83 -18.26 2.94 -20.04
N ALA A 84 -17.44 3.35 -19.05
CA ALA A 84 -16.12 3.94 -19.29
C ALA A 84 -15.18 2.98 -20.04
N THR A 85 -15.15 1.69 -19.65
CA THR A 85 -14.30 0.68 -20.31
C THR A 85 -14.69 0.46 -21.76
N ARG A 86 -15.97 0.48 -22.08
CA ARG A 86 -16.46 0.36 -23.48
C ARG A 86 -16.05 1.56 -24.32
N MET A 87 -16.19 2.77 -23.78
CA MET A 87 -15.81 4.02 -24.46
C MET A 87 -14.30 4.10 -24.68
N LEU A 88 -13.50 3.67 -23.72
CA LEU A 88 -12.04 3.74 -23.78
C LEU A 88 -11.46 2.98 -24.97
N ARG A 89 -12.08 1.88 -25.41
CA ARG A 89 -11.64 1.12 -26.59
C ARG A 89 -11.59 1.95 -27.87
N VAL A 90 -12.49 2.92 -28.00
CA VAL A 90 -12.56 3.81 -29.17
C VAL A 90 -11.56 4.96 -29.05
N LEU A 91 -11.20 5.35 -27.82
CA LEU A 91 -10.34 6.50 -27.52
C LEU A 91 -8.83 6.18 -27.60
N CYS A 92 -8.47 4.91 -27.75
CA CYS A 92 -7.07 4.49 -27.74
C CYS A 92 -6.28 4.82 -29.02
N GLU A 93 -6.93 5.22 -30.11
CA GLU A 93 -6.29 5.56 -31.38
C GLU A 93 -5.44 6.84 -31.29
N GLU A 94 -5.92 7.84 -30.55
CA GLU A 94 -5.23 9.12 -30.32
C GLU A 94 -5.05 9.38 -28.82
N PRO A 95 -3.94 8.93 -28.20
CA PRO A 95 -3.71 9.11 -26.78
C PRO A 95 -3.66 10.59 -26.39
N LYS A 96 -4.45 10.94 -25.39
CA LYS A 96 -4.47 12.27 -24.74
C LYS A 96 -4.22 12.12 -23.24
N ILE A 97 -3.90 13.20 -22.56
CA ILE A 97 -3.69 13.20 -21.09
C ILE A 97 -4.93 12.64 -20.38
N ASP A 98 -6.13 13.05 -20.78
CA ASP A 98 -7.37 12.53 -20.22
C ASP A 98 -7.53 11.01 -20.37
N CYS A 99 -6.99 10.40 -21.44
CA CYS A 99 -6.98 8.93 -21.57
C CYS A 99 -6.13 8.28 -20.49
N VAL A 100 -4.98 8.89 -20.15
CA VAL A 100 -4.13 8.41 -19.06
C VAL A 100 -4.86 8.50 -17.72
N GLU A 101 -5.48 9.64 -17.43
CA GLU A 101 -6.25 9.83 -16.19
C GLU A 101 -7.40 8.83 -16.08
N ILE A 102 -8.13 8.59 -17.17
CA ILE A 102 -9.19 7.56 -17.23
C ILE A 102 -8.62 6.18 -16.91
N MET A 103 -7.49 5.82 -17.53
CA MET A 103 -6.85 4.51 -17.28
C MET A 103 -6.38 4.36 -15.84
N VAL A 104 -5.80 5.41 -15.25
CA VAL A 104 -5.42 5.46 -13.84
C VAL A 104 -6.64 5.19 -12.95
N MET A 105 -7.76 5.89 -13.17
CA MET A 105 -9.00 5.67 -12.42
C MET A 105 -9.57 4.27 -12.59
N LEU A 106 -9.60 3.74 -13.82
CA LEU A 106 -10.10 2.39 -14.10
C LEU A 106 -9.18 1.30 -13.53
N SER A 107 -7.87 1.56 -13.45
CA SER A 107 -6.92 0.66 -12.80
C SER A 107 -7.20 0.55 -11.30
N ILE A 108 -7.43 1.67 -10.61
CA ILE A 108 -7.78 1.70 -9.19
C ILE A 108 -9.11 1.00 -8.95
N TYR A 109 -10.12 1.30 -9.76
CA TYR A 109 -11.42 0.66 -9.64
C TYR A 109 -11.33 -0.87 -9.89
N SER A 110 -10.51 -1.30 -10.85
CA SER A 110 -10.27 -2.72 -11.10
C SER A 110 -9.66 -3.41 -9.86
N LEU A 111 -8.74 -2.72 -9.17
CA LEU A 111 -8.16 -3.22 -7.94
C LEU A 111 -9.19 -3.30 -6.80
N ALA A 112 -10.06 -2.30 -6.66
CA ALA A 112 -11.17 -2.30 -5.70
C ALA A 112 -12.09 -3.52 -5.89
N MET A 113 -12.31 -3.94 -7.12
CA MET A 113 -13.01 -5.18 -7.47
C MET A 113 -12.18 -6.46 -7.29
N ASN A 114 -11.01 -6.40 -6.67
CA ASN A 114 -10.04 -7.51 -6.56
C ASN A 114 -9.55 -8.07 -7.91
N ARG A 115 -9.68 -7.29 -9.00
CA ARG A 115 -9.18 -7.65 -10.34
C ARG A 115 -7.73 -7.21 -10.51
N ARG A 116 -6.84 -7.81 -9.74
CA ARG A 116 -5.42 -7.42 -9.62
C ARG A 116 -4.67 -7.42 -10.96
N HIS A 117 -4.84 -8.47 -11.78
CA HIS A 117 -4.20 -8.56 -13.08
C HIS A 117 -4.70 -7.48 -14.05
N SER A 118 -6.01 -7.22 -14.06
CA SER A 118 -6.57 -6.14 -14.87
C SER A 118 -6.05 -4.77 -14.43
N ALA A 119 -5.96 -4.53 -13.12
CA ALA A 119 -5.41 -3.29 -12.57
C ALA A 119 -3.96 -3.06 -13.03
N TYR A 120 -3.11 -4.08 -12.93
CA TYR A 120 -1.72 -4.03 -13.40
C TYR A 120 -1.61 -3.78 -14.90
N CYS A 121 -2.40 -4.48 -15.72
CA CYS A 121 -2.39 -4.28 -17.17
C CYS A 121 -2.84 -2.87 -17.55
N ILE A 122 -3.90 -2.35 -16.93
CA ILE A 122 -4.39 -0.99 -17.22
C ILE A 122 -3.39 0.07 -16.80
N ALA A 123 -2.71 -0.08 -15.63
CA ALA A 123 -1.63 0.80 -15.22
C ALA A 123 -0.46 0.81 -16.23
N GLY A 124 -0.08 -0.37 -16.73
CA GLY A 124 0.93 -0.48 -17.79
C GLY A 124 0.51 0.19 -19.10
N TYR A 125 -0.77 0.13 -19.49
CA TYR A 125 -1.30 0.89 -20.62
C TYR A 125 -1.24 2.39 -20.36
N ALA A 126 -1.61 2.86 -19.16
CA ALA A 126 -1.51 4.28 -18.79
C ALA A 126 -0.07 4.80 -18.96
N LEU A 127 0.94 4.06 -18.48
CA LEU A 127 2.34 4.44 -18.67
C LEU A 127 2.78 4.45 -20.14
N ARG A 128 2.36 3.46 -20.94
CA ARG A 128 2.66 3.46 -22.37
C ARG A 128 2.08 4.68 -23.08
N PHE A 129 0.87 5.09 -22.71
CA PHE A 129 0.28 6.32 -23.24
C PHE A 129 1.06 7.55 -22.79
N CYS A 130 1.47 7.61 -21.52
CA CYS A 130 2.36 8.67 -21.03
C CYS A 130 3.63 8.79 -21.88
N ILE A 131 4.26 7.66 -22.20
CA ILE A 131 5.48 7.62 -23.03
C ILE A 131 5.19 8.14 -24.44
N ILE A 132 4.11 7.66 -25.09
CA ILE A 132 3.73 8.06 -26.45
C ILE A 132 3.50 9.58 -26.55
N ILE A 133 2.85 10.18 -25.53
CA ILE A 133 2.58 11.63 -25.52
C ILE A 133 3.69 12.46 -24.82
N GLY A 134 4.82 11.81 -24.49
CA GLY A 134 6.01 12.48 -23.96
C GLY A 134 5.87 13.05 -22.57
N LEU A 135 5.05 12.44 -21.68
CA LEU A 135 4.92 12.90 -20.29
C LEU A 135 6.14 12.56 -19.42
N HIS A 136 6.94 11.56 -19.81
CA HIS A 136 8.16 11.14 -19.12
C HIS A 136 9.34 12.10 -19.35
N LEU A 137 9.16 13.13 -20.18
CA LEU A 137 10.19 14.10 -20.54
C LEU A 137 9.82 15.49 -20.00
N ASN A 138 10.86 16.24 -19.62
CA ASN A 138 10.69 17.64 -19.26
C ASN A 138 10.26 18.48 -20.45
N VAL A 139 9.36 19.41 -20.20
CA VAL A 139 8.91 20.41 -21.17
C VAL A 139 9.35 21.80 -20.68
N SER A 140 10.15 22.50 -21.50
CA SER A 140 10.63 23.81 -21.14
C SER A 140 9.52 24.86 -21.13
N PRO A 141 9.67 25.95 -20.34
CA PRO A 141 8.73 27.09 -20.37
C PRO A 141 8.55 27.72 -21.74
N GLN A 142 9.54 27.61 -22.61
CA GLN A 142 9.47 28.11 -23.99
C GLN A 142 8.57 27.25 -24.86
N GLN A 143 8.55 25.94 -24.62
CA GLN A 143 7.72 24.98 -25.38
C GLN A 143 6.26 24.98 -24.90
N LEU A 144 6.06 25.10 -23.60
CA LEU A 144 4.74 25.15 -22.97
C LEU A 144 4.73 26.27 -21.92
N PRO A 145 4.31 27.50 -22.27
CA PRO A 145 4.33 28.65 -21.36
C PRO A 145 3.41 28.48 -20.15
N ASP A 146 2.30 27.76 -20.31
CA ASP A 146 1.34 27.52 -19.22
C ASP A 146 1.93 26.64 -18.13
N ARG A 147 2.18 27.24 -16.95
CA ARG A 147 2.79 26.59 -15.79
C ARG A 147 1.85 25.54 -15.18
N GLU A 148 0.55 25.82 -15.11
CA GLU A 148 -0.44 24.89 -14.55
C GLU A 148 -0.52 23.64 -15.41
N LEU A 149 -0.52 23.80 -16.72
CA LEU A 149 -0.55 22.66 -17.65
C LEU A 149 0.74 21.84 -17.58
N ARG A 150 1.92 22.48 -17.40
CA ARG A 150 3.18 21.72 -17.18
C ARG A 150 3.10 20.90 -15.90
N GLU A 151 2.67 21.50 -14.79
CA GLU A 151 2.55 20.81 -13.52
C GLU A 151 1.51 19.70 -13.57
N HIS A 152 0.37 19.92 -14.22
CA HIS A 152 -0.64 18.89 -14.46
C HIS A 152 -0.05 17.69 -15.23
N ARG A 153 0.69 17.91 -16.31
CA ARG A 153 1.42 16.87 -17.05
C ARG A 153 2.36 16.06 -16.16
N THR A 154 3.15 16.77 -15.35
CA THR A 154 4.08 16.17 -14.37
C THR A 154 3.33 15.29 -13.36
N ARG A 155 2.24 15.79 -12.79
CA ARG A 155 1.45 15.03 -11.79
C ARG A 155 0.75 13.80 -12.39
N VAL A 156 0.23 13.90 -13.61
CA VAL A 156 -0.37 12.75 -14.32
C VAL A 156 0.68 11.67 -14.57
N TRP A 157 1.89 12.05 -15.02
CA TRP A 157 3.00 11.11 -15.16
C TRP A 157 3.30 10.37 -13.85
N TRP A 158 3.55 11.11 -12.79
CA TRP A 158 3.92 10.52 -11.50
C TRP A 158 2.80 9.70 -10.87
N SER A 159 1.54 10.04 -11.12
CA SER A 159 0.41 9.21 -10.70
C SER A 159 0.41 7.85 -11.39
N ALA A 160 0.61 7.81 -12.71
CA ALA A 160 0.72 6.56 -13.46
C ALA A 160 1.95 5.74 -13.01
N TYR A 161 3.08 6.42 -12.76
CA TYR A 161 4.31 5.79 -12.24
C TYR A 161 4.09 5.12 -10.88
N ILE A 162 3.46 5.81 -9.93
CA ILE A 162 3.17 5.25 -8.60
C ILE A 162 2.32 3.98 -8.74
N LEU A 163 1.28 4.00 -9.58
CA LEU A 163 0.45 2.82 -9.78
C LEU A 163 1.21 1.64 -10.36
N ASP A 164 2.04 1.88 -11.37
CA ASP A 164 2.87 0.82 -11.97
C ASP A 164 3.78 0.18 -10.93
N ARG A 165 4.48 0.99 -10.12
CA ARG A 165 5.35 0.51 -9.04
C ARG A 165 4.58 -0.25 -7.96
N SER A 166 3.46 0.30 -7.53
CA SER A 166 2.64 -0.27 -6.46
C SER A 166 2.01 -1.60 -6.87
N TRP A 167 1.43 -1.68 -8.08
CA TRP A 167 0.84 -2.92 -8.57
C TRP A 167 1.91 -3.98 -8.90
N ALA A 168 3.04 -3.57 -9.47
CA ALA A 168 4.17 -4.46 -9.71
C ALA A 168 4.68 -5.06 -8.39
N SER A 169 4.88 -4.23 -7.36
CA SER A 169 5.28 -4.66 -6.02
C SER A 169 4.26 -5.63 -5.41
N MET A 170 2.99 -5.28 -5.48
CA MET A 170 1.88 -6.03 -4.89
C MET A 170 1.71 -7.43 -5.53
N LEU A 171 1.94 -7.52 -6.83
CA LEU A 171 1.79 -8.76 -7.61
C LEU A 171 3.11 -9.52 -7.83
N GLY A 172 4.23 -8.99 -7.36
CA GLY A 172 5.56 -9.54 -7.66
C GLY A 172 5.87 -9.58 -9.16
N LYS A 173 5.41 -8.58 -9.90
CA LYS A 173 5.60 -8.48 -11.36
C LYS A 173 6.64 -7.41 -11.69
N PRO A 174 7.25 -7.46 -12.90
CA PRO A 174 8.17 -6.42 -13.35
C PRO A 174 7.47 -5.05 -13.48
N ILE A 175 8.24 -3.98 -13.28
CA ILE A 175 7.83 -2.61 -13.59
C ILE A 175 7.87 -2.36 -15.10
N SER A 176 7.07 -1.40 -15.57
CA SER A 176 6.92 -1.14 -17.02
C SER A 176 8.01 -0.26 -17.61
N ILE A 177 8.68 0.58 -16.80
CA ILE A 177 9.74 1.50 -17.23
C ILE A 177 10.84 1.57 -16.17
N GLN A 178 12.10 1.72 -16.60
CA GLN A 178 13.23 1.94 -15.69
C GLN A 178 13.36 3.43 -15.35
N ASP A 179 13.95 3.73 -14.18
CA ASP A 179 14.09 5.12 -13.71
C ASP A 179 15.04 5.93 -14.59
N GLU A 180 16.01 5.26 -15.23
CA GLU A 180 17.00 5.85 -16.14
C GLU A 180 16.38 6.41 -17.44
N ASP A 181 15.18 5.96 -17.79
CA ASP A 181 14.44 6.42 -18.98
C ASP A 181 13.52 7.62 -18.67
N ILE A 182 13.56 8.14 -17.44
CA ILE A 182 12.66 9.20 -16.96
C ILE A 182 13.44 10.50 -16.77
N ASP A 183 13.05 11.56 -17.51
CA ASP A 183 13.68 12.89 -17.45
C ASP A 183 12.72 13.96 -16.86
N VAL A 184 11.53 13.60 -16.43
CA VAL A 184 10.58 14.57 -15.87
C VAL A 184 10.93 14.91 -14.42
N ASN A 185 10.89 16.22 -14.11
CA ASN A 185 11.14 16.72 -12.76
C ASN A 185 10.10 16.22 -11.76
N MET A 186 10.47 16.24 -10.48
CA MET A 186 9.51 16.02 -9.39
C MET A 186 8.44 17.14 -9.39
N PRO A 187 7.24 16.85 -8.88
CA PRO A 187 6.16 17.83 -8.75
C PRO A 187 6.62 19.06 -7.97
N SER A 188 6.18 20.23 -8.40
CA SER A 188 6.51 21.50 -7.78
C SER A 188 5.26 22.19 -7.22
N GLU A 189 5.47 23.03 -6.21
CA GLU A 189 4.40 23.88 -5.70
C GLU A 189 3.96 24.90 -6.76
N LEU A 190 2.67 24.94 -7.04
CA LEU A 190 2.09 26.08 -7.73
C LEU A 190 1.98 27.22 -6.72
N GLN A 191 2.98 28.10 -6.69
CA GLN A 191 2.83 29.35 -5.95
C GLN A 191 1.62 30.10 -6.54
N SER A 192 0.46 29.97 -5.92
CA SER A 192 -0.68 30.84 -6.18
C SER A 192 -0.28 32.27 -5.84
N LEU A 193 -0.76 33.23 -6.63
CA LEU A 193 -0.72 34.68 -6.38
C LEU A 193 -1.03 34.97 -4.89
N PRO A 194 -0.56 36.16 -4.35
CA PRO A 194 -0.52 36.43 -2.93
C PRO A 194 -1.81 36.02 -2.22
N PRO A 195 -1.71 35.46 -1.01
CA PRO A 195 -2.83 34.86 -0.32
C PRO A 195 -3.94 35.89 -0.12
N SER A 196 -5.08 35.68 -0.75
CA SER A 196 -6.31 36.24 -0.22
C SER A 196 -6.55 35.55 1.14
N ASP A 197 -6.83 36.32 2.17
CA ASP A 197 -6.90 35.96 3.60
C ASP A 197 -7.78 34.75 4.00
N THR A 198 -8.12 33.86 3.07
CA THR A 198 -9.00 32.70 3.28
C THR A 198 -8.50 31.38 2.69
N ALA A 199 -7.27 31.32 2.13
CA ALA A 199 -6.70 30.07 1.64
C ALA A 199 -6.08 29.31 2.82
N SER A 200 -6.68 28.18 3.18
CA SER A 200 -6.11 27.25 4.15
C SER A 200 -4.76 26.72 3.63
N ASN A 201 -3.74 26.68 4.49
CA ASN A 201 -2.39 26.19 4.21
C ASN A 201 -2.31 24.69 3.82
N ASP A 202 -3.43 24.02 3.58
CA ASP A 202 -3.51 22.56 3.32
C ASP A 202 -3.03 22.16 1.91
N ASP A 203 -3.08 23.05 0.92
CA ASP A 203 -2.70 22.70 -0.46
C ASP A 203 -1.19 22.50 -0.65
N PHE A 204 -0.35 23.06 0.23
CA PHE A 204 1.12 22.94 0.14
C PHE A 204 1.64 21.66 0.77
N ALA A 205 0.99 21.15 1.80
CA ALA A 205 1.33 19.86 2.42
C ALA A 205 1.18 18.67 1.45
N ASP A 206 0.39 18.81 0.38
CA ASP A 206 0.10 17.76 -0.59
C ASP A 206 1.27 17.48 -1.54
N THR A 207 2.05 18.48 -1.95
CA THR A 207 3.22 18.30 -2.84
C THR A 207 4.33 17.48 -2.17
N ASP A 208 4.60 17.71 -0.89
CA ASP A 208 5.58 16.95 -0.12
C ASP A 208 5.12 15.50 0.09
N ASN A 209 3.85 15.30 0.45
CA ASN A 209 3.26 13.96 0.56
C ASN A 209 3.32 13.21 -0.78
N PHE A 210 2.99 13.89 -1.88
CA PHE A 210 3.03 13.29 -3.21
C PHE A 210 4.45 12.91 -3.63
N SER A 211 5.42 13.79 -3.41
CA SER A 211 6.84 13.53 -3.68
C SER A 211 7.39 12.40 -2.81
N ALA A 212 6.99 12.34 -1.54
CA ALA A 212 7.33 11.26 -0.63
C ALA A 212 6.74 9.92 -1.13
N SER A 213 5.48 9.94 -1.60
CA SER A 213 4.79 8.75 -2.16
C SER A 213 5.46 8.22 -3.41
N ILE A 214 5.92 9.10 -4.32
CA ILE A 214 6.68 8.70 -5.52
C ILE A 214 7.95 7.93 -5.14
N ARG A 215 8.74 8.49 -4.22
CA ARG A 215 9.98 7.87 -3.76
C ARG A 215 9.72 6.55 -3.03
N LEU A 216 8.69 6.50 -2.18
CA LEU A 216 8.33 5.29 -1.44
C LEU A 216 7.79 4.18 -2.36
N ALA A 217 7.03 4.52 -3.39
CA ALA A 217 6.55 3.55 -4.39
C ALA A 217 7.73 2.89 -5.13
N ASN A 218 8.76 3.68 -5.47
CA ASN A 218 9.99 3.14 -6.04
C ASN A 218 10.71 2.20 -5.06
N LEU A 219 10.85 2.59 -3.80
CA LEU A 219 11.47 1.74 -2.78
C LEU A 219 10.70 0.43 -2.59
N GLY A 220 9.37 0.47 -2.50
CA GLY A 220 8.53 -0.72 -2.38
C GLY A 220 8.72 -1.70 -3.56
N ALA A 221 8.80 -1.17 -4.78
CA ALA A 221 9.08 -1.97 -5.97
C ALA A 221 10.50 -2.57 -5.95
N LYS A 222 11.52 -1.79 -5.55
CA LYS A 222 12.90 -2.27 -5.39
C LYS A 222 13.02 -3.36 -4.32
N ILE A 223 12.38 -3.18 -3.17
CA ILE A 223 12.34 -4.18 -2.09
C ILE A 223 11.74 -5.49 -2.61
N THR A 224 10.59 -5.42 -3.27
CA THR A 224 9.92 -6.61 -3.80
C THR A 224 10.77 -7.28 -4.88
N ALA A 225 11.35 -6.52 -5.81
CA ALA A 225 12.20 -7.05 -6.86
C ALA A 225 13.50 -7.67 -6.32
N SER A 226 14.08 -7.12 -5.25
CA SER A 226 15.32 -7.62 -4.67
C SER A 226 15.12 -8.83 -3.76
N LEU A 227 14.07 -8.85 -2.93
CA LEU A 227 13.88 -9.87 -1.90
C LEU A 227 12.98 -11.03 -2.34
N TYR A 228 12.03 -10.78 -3.27
CA TYR A 228 11.00 -11.75 -3.67
C TYR A 228 11.06 -12.18 -5.14
N SER A 229 12.08 -11.72 -5.88
CA SER A 229 12.27 -12.14 -7.27
C SER A 229 12.78 -13.58 -7.34
N ARG A 230 12.28 -14.33 -8.33
CA ARG A 230 12.77 -15.68 -8.66
C ARG A 230 14.13 -15.66 -9.40
N ARG A 231 14.68 -14.48 -9.69
CA ARG A 231 15.98 -14.36 -10.37
C ARG A 231 17.10 -14.68 -9.39
N SER A 232 18.14 -15.36 -9.89
CA SER A 232 19.39 -15.48 -9.15
C SER A 232 20.02 -14.10 -8.98
N HIS A 233 20.36 -13.74 -7.77
CA HIS A 233 21.04 -12.49 -7.43
C HIS A 233 22.50 -12.78 -7.11
N ASN A 234 23.41 -11.93 -7.59
CA ASN A 234 24.85 -12.03 -7.27
C ASN A 234 25.17 -11.54 -5.85
N THR A 235 24.25 -10.77 -5.25
CA THR A 235 24.39 -10.24 -3.89
C THR A 235 23.68 -11.14 -2.89
N PRO A 236 24.30 -11.42 -1.73
CA PRO A 236 23.71 -12.21 -0.66
C PRO A 236 22.34 -11.67 -0.22
N PHE A 237 21.47 -12.55 0.26
CA PHE A 237 20.14 -12.14 0.72
C PHE A 237 20.22 -11.18 1.91
N SER A 238 21.15 -11.41 2.84
CA SER A 238 21.46 -10.53 3.98
C SER A 238 21.77 -9.10 3.55
N SER A 239 22.66 -8.94 2.57
CA SER A 239 23.05 -7.62 2.05
C SER A 239 21.87 -6.92 1.38
N ARG A 240 20.99 -7.66 0.71
CA ARG A 240 19.78 -7.09 0.08
C ARG A 240 18.77 -6.60 1.11
N VAL A 241 18.57 -7.33 2.21
CA VAL A 241 17.74 -6.89 3.34
C VAL A 241 18.33 -5.65 3.99
N GLN A 242 19.64 -5.66 4.26
CA GLN A 242 20.33 -4.51 4.85
C GLN A 242 20.20 -3.26 3.98
N GLN A 243 20.39 -3.38 2.67
CA GLN A 243 20.22 -2.28 1.73
C GLN A 243 18.78 -1.75 1.73
N ALA A 244 17.78 -2.64 1.73
CA ALA A 244 16.38 -2.24 1.79
C ALA A 244 16.04 -1.42 3.06
N LEU A 245 16.57 -1.83 4.21
CA LEU A 245 16.38 -1.12 5.47
C LEU A 245 17.11 0.23 5.50
N GLN A 246 18.34 0.29 4.95
CA GLN A 246 19.09 1.54 4.80
C GLN A 246 18.38 2.53 3.89
N ASP A 247 17.86 2.07 2.75
CA ASP A 247 17.12 2.91 1.81
C ASP A 247 15.84 3.48 2.45
N LEU A 248 15.11 2.67 3.22
CA LEU A 248 13.91 3.12 3.96
C LEU A 248 14.27 4.13 5.04
N SER A 249 15.35 3.91 5.79
CA SER A 249 15.85 4.87 6.78
C SER A 249 16.24 6.20 6.13
N HIS A 250 16.97 6.13 5.02
CA HIS A 250 17.38 7.32 4.27
C HIS A 250 16.17 8.12 3.74
N TRP A 251 15.17 7.39 3.23
CA TRP A 251 13.92 8.00 2.79
C TRP A 251 13.22 8.74 3.95
N LEU A 252 13.09 8.11 5.12
CA LEU A 252 12.45 8.69 6.30
C LEU A 252 13.20 9.94 6.79
N GLN A 253 14.53 9.89 6.87
CA GLN A 253 15.37 11.01 7.28
C GLN A 253 15.34 12.18 6.29
N GLY A 254 15.15 11.90 5.00
CA GLY A 254 15.05 12.88 3.94
C GLY A 254 13.70 13.61 3.86
N LEU A 255 12.71 13.22 4.69
CA LEU A 255 11.42 13.91 4.73
C LEU A 255 11.48 15.23 5.51
N PRO A 256 10.65 16.22 5.13
CA PRO A 256 10.40 17.38 5.98
C PRO A 256 9.96 16.97 7.38
N GLU A 257 10.41 17.71 8.41
CA GLU A 257 10.16 17.35 9.82
C GLU A 257 8.67 17.13 10.16
N PRO A 258 7.72 17.99 9.69
CA PRO A 258 6.30 17.76 9.97
C PRO A 258 5.80 16.42 9.40
N LEU A 259 6.20 16.09 8.17
CA LEU A 259 5.80 14.85 7.51
C LEU A 259 6.45 13.62 8.16
N ARG A 260 7.74 13.73 8.53
CA ARG A 260 8.44 12.67 9.25
C ARG A 260 7.75 12.34 10.58
N LYS A 261 7.39 13.35 11.38
CA LYS A 261 6.65 13.15 12.63
C LYS A 261 5.30 12.45 12.39
N CYS A 262 4.57 12.81 11.34
CA CYS A 262 3.32 12.13 10.97
C CYS A 262 3.55 10.66 10.55
N ILE A 263 4.69 10.33 9.94
CA ILE A 263 5.04 8.95 9.60
C ILE A 263 5.45 8.16 10.84
N GLU A 264 6.17 8.77 11.75
CA GLU A 264 6.58 8.15 13.02
C GLU A 264 5.40 7.94 13.97
N HIS A 265 4.50 8.90 14.03
CA HIS A 265 3.30 8.86 14.87
C HIS A 265 2.15 9.58 14.16
N VAL A 266 1.06 8.86 13.89
CA VAL A 266 -0.14 9.42 13.25
C VAL A 266 -1.02 10.05 14.31
N PRO A 267 -1.12 11.40 14.40
CA PRO A 267 -2.01 12.03 15.36
C PRO A 267 -3.49 11.74 15.04
N PRO A 268 -4.38 11.72 16.05
CA PRO A 268 -5.81 11.67 15.81
C PRO A 268 -6.26 12.83 14.91
N GLY A 269 -7.04 12.53 13.87
CA GLY A 269 -7.51 13.55 12.92
C GLY A 269 -6.51 13.88 11.80
N SER A 270 -5.43 13.11 11.66
CA SER A 270 -4.49 13.24 10.53
C SER A 270 -5.22 13.11 9.18
N THR A 271 -4.66 13.78 8.17
CA THR A 271 -5.18 13.66 6.80
C THR A 271 -5.08 12.22 6.31
N MET A 272 -6.02 11.81 5.45
CA MET A 272 -5.99 10.47 4.84
C MET A 272 -4.65 10.21 4.11
N HIS A 273 -4.03 11.25 3.57
CA HIS A 273 -2.74 11.19 2.91
C HIS A 273 -1.61 10.77 3.87
N ALA A 274 -1.52 11.40 5.03
CA ALA A 274 -0.52 11.05 6.04
C ALA A 274 -0.72 9.61 6.55
N VAL A 275 -1.99 9.23 6.80
CA VAL A 275 -2.35 7.87 7.22
C VAL A 275 -1.87 6.83 6.20
N THR A 276 -2.18 7.02 4.92
CA THR A 276 -1.81 6.04 3.90
C THR A 276 -0.29 5.97 3.69
N LEU A 277 0.40 7.11 3.75
CA LEU A 277 1.86 7.15 3.64
C LEU A 277 2.51 6.39 4.82
N HIS A 278 2.01 6.58 6.03
CA HIS A 278 2.42 5.82 7.22
C HIS A 278 2.20 4.30 7.03
N LEU A 279 1.00 3.90 6.62
CA LEU A 279 0.68 2.48 6.39
C LEU A 279 1.57 1.88 5.30
N TYR A 280 1.83 2.60 4.23
CA TYR A 280 2.68 2.12 3.15
C TYR A 280 4.15 1.99 3.57
N PHE A 281 4.67 2.94 4.35
CA PHE A 281 6.01 2.86 4.91
C PHE A 281 6.17 1.63 5.83
N ASN A 282 5.24 1.42 6.76
CA ASN A 282 5.24 0.24 7.61
C ASN A 282 5.12 -1.05 6.80
N GLN A 283 4.31 -1.06 5.74
CA GLN A 283 4.21 -2.22 4.86
C GLN A 283 5.54 -2.51 4.15
N CYS A 284 6.29 -1.50 3.72
CA CYS A 284 7.63 -1.69 3.15
C CYS A 284 8.61 -2.29 4.17
N LEU A 285 8.55 -1.83 5.43
CA LEU A 285 9.35 -2.41 6.52
C LEU A 285 8.95 -3.86 6.82
N ILE A 286 7.67 -4.16 6.89
CA ILE A 286 7.16 -5.54 7.04
C ILE A 286 7.65 -6.40 5.88
N LEU A 287 7.56 -5.93 4.62
CA LEU A 287 8.06 -6.66 3.46
C LEU A 287 9.58 -6.95 3.55
N ALA A 288 10.37 -6.01 4.06
CA ALA A 288 11.81 -6.21 4.20
C ALA A 288 12.18 -7.18 5.34
N SER A 289 11.40 -7.20 6.43
CA SER A 289 11.75 -7.93 7.66
C SER A 289 10.99 -9.25 7.88
N ARG A 290 9.81 -9.45 7.27
CA ARG A 290 9.02 -10.69 7.45
C ARG A 290 9.73 -11.99 7.06
N PRO A 291 10.72 -12.03 6.12
CA PRO A 291 11.52 -13.24 5.91
C PRO A 291 12.26 -13.67 7.15
N ILE A 292 12.78 -12.71 7.91
CA ILE A 292 13.52 -12.96 9.14
C ILE A 292 12.57 -13.42 10.25
N LEU A 293 11.40 -12.81 10.37
CA LEU A 293 10.36 -13.23 11.31
C LEU A 293 9.97 -14.71 11.10
N LEU A 294 9.78 -15.14 9.85
CA LEU A 294 9.51 -16.55 9.52
C LEU A 294 10.68 -17.47 9.82
N HIS A 295 11.91 -17.00 9.63
CA HIS A 295 13.11 -17.76 9.98
C HIS A 295 13.18 -18.00 11.50
N VAL A 296 12.95 -16.95 12.29
CA VAL A 296 12.90 -17.05 13.77
C VAL A 296 11.79 -18.02 14.20
N LEU A 297 10.61 -17.97 13.58
CA LEU A 297 9.53 -18.91 13.86
C LEU A 297 9.93 -20.36 13.60
N ARG A 298 10.59 -20.64 12.46
CA ARG A 298 11.09 -21.99 12.13
C ARG A 298 12.10 -22.50 13.16
N LEU A 299 13.09 -21.69 13.49
CA LEU A 299 14.12 -22.07 14.45
C LEU A 299 13.52 -22.38 15.84
N ARG A 300 12.57 -21.56 16.32
CA ARG A 300 11.89 -21.84 17.59
C ARG A 300 11.06 -23.11 17.55
N ARG A 301 10.34 -23.36 16.47
CA ARG A 301 9.58 -24.59 16.29
C ARG A 301 10.51 -25.82 16.30
N ASP A 302 11.58 -25.78 15.53
CA ASP A 302 12.52 -26.90 15.40
C ASP A 302 13.26 -27.15 16.71
N SER A 303 13.55 -26.09 17.50
CA SER A 303 14.07 -26.22 18.88
C SER A 303 13.07 -26.91 19.80
N SER A 304 11.78 -26.56 19.72
CA SER A 304 10.74 -27.15 20.59
C SER A 304 10.48 -28.62 20.26
N MET A 305 10.69 -29.03 19.00
CA MET A 305 10.53 -30.43 18.56
C MET A 305 11.77 -31.31 18.81
N GLY A 306 12.87 -30.74 19.34
CA GLY A 306 14.11 -31.47 19.58
C GLY A 306 14.79 -31.98 18.30
N THR A 307 14.45 -31.43 17.15
CA THR A 307 14.99 -31.83 15.85
C THR A 307 16.31 -31.12 15.51
N LEU A 308 16.75 -30.17 16.34
CA LEU A 308 17.99 -29.46 16.14
C LEU A 308 19.20 -30.37 16.53
N GLU A 309 20.15 -30.48 15.60
CA GLU A 309 21.44 -31.11 15.84
C GLU A 309 22.17 -30.38 17.01
N PRO A 310 22.86 -31.12 17.92
CA PRO A 310 23.64 -30.50 18.99
C PRO A 310 24.76 -29.68 18.36
N GLY A 311 24.68 -28.36 18.43
CA GLY A 311 25.63 -27.41 17.84
C GLY A 311 24.96 -26.37 16.89
N THR A 312 23.65 -26.42 16.69
CA THR A 312 22.93 -25.43 15.93
C THR A 312 22.94 -24.09 16.65
N GLU A 313 23.31 -23.04 15.93
CA GLU A 313 23.54 -21.69 16.45
C GLU A 313 22.29 -21.13 17.17
N SER A 314 22.51 -20.47 18.30
CA SER A 314 21.50 -19.67 18.97
C SER A 314 20.99 -18.59 17.99
N ILE A 315 19.68 -18.30 18.01
CA ILE A 315 19.09 -17.23 17.18
C ILE A 315 19.89 -15.95 17.41
N SER A 316 20.40 -15.33 16.34
CA SER A 316 21.21 -14.12 16.45
C SER A 316 20.42 -12.96 17.04
N ALA A 317 21.06 -12.09 17.82
CA ALA A 317 20.43 -10.89 18.37
C ALA A 317 19.85 -9.99 17.27
N SER A 318 20.53 -9.90 16.13
CA SER A 318 20.05 -9.13 14.96
C SER A 318 18.76 -9.72 14.35
N ALA A 319 18.61 -11.05 14.33
CA ALA A 319 17.39 -11.71 13.86
C ALA A 319 16.21 -11.42 14.79
N ILE A 320 16.45 -11.47 16.10
CA ILE A 320 15.44 -11.14 17.11
C ILE A 320 15.00 -9.68 16.94
N ALA A 321 15.95 -8.74 16.91
CA ALA A 321 15.66 -7.31 16.78
C ALA A 321 14.88 -6.96 15.49
N LEU A 322 15.24 -7.57 14.35
CA LEU A 322 14.50 -7.38 13.09
C LEU A 322 13.12 -8.01 13.12
N SER A 323 12.96 -9.14 13.78
CA SER A 323 11.67 -9.78 14.03
C SER A 323 10.76 -8.89 14.88
N GLU A 324 11.30 -8.31 15.96
CA GLU A 324 10.60 -7.36 16.83
C GLU A 324 10.20 -6.08 16.06
N ALA A 325 11.10 -5.53 15.24
CA ALA A 325 10.77 -4.39 14.39
C ALA A 325 9.65 -4.69 13.40
N CYS A 326 9.59 -5.88 12.83
CA CYS A 326 8.50 -6.33 11.98
C CYS A 326 7.15 -6.32 12.73
N VAL A 327 7.14 -6.87 13.93
CA VAL A 327 5.95 -6.94 14.80
C VAL A 327 5.50 -5.53 15.22
N GLU A 328 6.44 -4.67 15.60
CA GLU A 328 6.11 -3.31 16.00
C GLU A 328 5.51 -2.49 14.85
N CYS A 329 6.01 -2.63 13.63
CA CYS A 329 5.39 -2.01 12.45
C CYS A 329 3.96 -2.52 12.22
N ALA A 330 3.73 -3.82 12.47
CA ALA A 330 2.40 -4.39 12.37
C ALA A 330 1.45 -3.84 13.45
N ARG A 331 1.88 -3.77 14.70
CA ARG A 331 1.09 -3.19 15.81
C ARG A 331 0.69 -1.74 15.54
N ARG A 332 1.62 -0.93 15.04
CA ARG A 332 1.34 0.47 14.67
C ARG A 332 0.31 0.58 13.55
N SER A 333 0.50 -0.19 12.49
CA SER A 333 -0.45 -0.22 11.39
C SER A 333 -1.83 -0.73 11.85
N TYR A 334 -1.86 -1.72 12.74
CA TYR A 334 -3.09 -2.24 13.33
C TYR A 334 -3.86 -1.15 14.09
N ARG A 335 -3.19 -0.39 14.98
CA ARG A 335 -3.83 0.70 15.74
C ARG A 335 -4.51 1.70 14.79
N VAL A 336 -3.82 2.16 13.76
CA VAL A 336 -4.36 3.10 12.77
C VAL A 336 -5.53 2.51 11.98
N LEU A 337 -5.45 1.24 11.58
CA LEU A 337 -6.51 0.57 10.82
C LEU A 337 -7.73 0.26 11.69
N SER A 338 -7.52 -0.16 12.94
CA SER A 338 -8.57 -0.41 13.94
C SER A 338 -9.30 0.89 14.29
N ASP A 339 -8.56 1.97 14.59
CA ASP A 339 -9.15 3.29 14.83
C ASP A 339 -9.97 3.77 13.63
N SER A 340 -9.47 3.57 12.42
CA SER A 340 -10.20 3.92 11.19
C SER A 340 -11.50 3.11 11.05
N SER A 341 -11.49 1.85 11.47
CA SER A 341 -12.68 0.99 11.48
C SER A 341 -13.70 1.46 12.52
N ILE A 342 -13.26 1.74 13.74
CA ILE A 342 -14.11 2.22 14.85
C ILE A 342 -14.74 3.56 14.50
N ASN A 343 -13.97 4.49 13.95
CA ASN A 343 -14.44 5.83 13.56
C ASN A 343 -15.24 5.83 12.24
N GLY A 344 -15.44 4.69 11.59
CA GLY A 344 -16.17 4.58 10.33
C GLY A 344 -15.45 5.25 9.13
N SER A 345 -14.16 5.58 9.26
CA SER A 345 -13.35 6.16 8.17
C SER A 345 -12.67 5.12 7.30
N PHE A 346 -12.69 3.84 7.69
CA PHE A 346 -12.09 2.75 6.91
C PHE A 346 -12.79 2.61 5.55
N PRO A 347 -12.06 2.67 4.42
CA PRO A 347 -12.66 2.58 3.10
C PRO A 347 -12.99 1.12 2.75
N THR A 348 -14.27 0.73 2.82
CA THR A 348 -14.75 -0.66 2.69
C THR A 348 -14.27 -1.35 1.40
N PHE A 349 -14.22 -0.63 0.29
CA PHE A 349 -13.87 -1.17 -1.03
C PHE A 349 -12.44 -0.82 -1.46
N ASP A 350 -11.60 -0.29 -0.56
CA ASP A 350 -10.19 -0.08 -0.87
C ASP A 350 -9.40 -1.38 -0.66
N TYR A 351 -8.88 -1.91 -1.76
CA TYR A 351 -8.06 -3.13 -1.74
C TYR A 351 -6.80 -2.96 -0.87
N THR A 352 -6.16 -1.80 -0.93
CA THR A 352 -4.86 -1.59 -0.28
C THR A 352 -4.98 -1.58 1.24
N TYR A 353 -6.01 -0.90 1.76
CA TYR A 353 -6.30 -0.91 3.20
C TYR A 353 -6.63 -2.33 3.69
N THR A 354 -7.46 -3.05 2.93
CA THR A 354 -7.81 -4.43 3.23
C THR A 354 -6.59 -5.35 3.21
N GLN A 355 -5.68 -5.16 2.25
CA GLN A 355 -4.43 -5.91 2.16
C GLN A 355 -3.47 -5.59 3.31
N TYR A 356 -3.37 -4.32 3.72
CA TYR A 356 -2.54 -3.95 4.86
C TYR A 356 -3.07 -4.57 6.14
N LEU A 357 -4.38 -4.55 6.36
CA LEU A 357 -5.00 -5.21 7.51
C LEU A 357 -4.73 -6.72 7.51
N PHE A 358 -4.84 -7.38 6.37
CA PHE A 358 -4.49 -8.79 6.23
C PHE A 358 -3.00 -9.06 6.52
N SER A 359 -2.10 -8.26 5.96
CA SER A 359 -0.64 -8.40 6.19
C SER A 359 -0.30 -8.26 7.68
N VAL A 360 -0.89 -7.28 8.33
CA VAL A 360 -0.76 -7.02 9.77
C VAL A 360 -1.29 -8.18 10.60
N ALA A 361 -2.48 -8.66 10.30
CA ALA A 361 -3.09 -9.79 11.00
C ALA A 361 -2.17 -11.04 10.96
N ILE A 362 -1.57 -11.36 9.82
CA ILE A 362 -0.65 -12.50 9.71
C ILE A 362 0.61 -12.29 10.57
N VAL A 363 1.17 -11.08 10.62
CA VAL A 363 2.34 -10.78 11.48
C VAL A 363 1.98 -10.91 12.96
N LEU A 364 0.83 -10.39 13.39
CA LEU A 364 0.33 -10.51 14.77
C LEU A 364 0.07 -11.97 15.16
N ALA A 365 -0.51 -12.78 14.25
CA ALA A 365 -0.68 -14.20 14.45
C ALA A 365 0.67 -14.93 14.68
N ILE A 366 1.70 -14.58 13.91
CA ILE A 366 3.04 -15.14 14.10
C ILE A 366 3.63 -14.69 15.44
N SER A 367 3.45 -13.42 15.79
CA SER A 367 3.93 -12.86 17.05
C SER A 367 3.28 -13.53 18.26
N SER A 368 1.97 -13.79 18.22
CA SER A 368 1.25 -14.47 19.32
C SER A 368 1.82 -15.88 19.60
N VAL A 369 2.27 -16.57 18.54
CA VAL A 369 2.93 -17.88 18.69
C VAL A 369 4.36 -17.77 19.22
N LEU A 370 5.11 -16.74 18.79
CA LEU A 370 6.53 -16.55 19.13
C LEU A 370 6.75 -16.05 20.55
N ALA A 371 5.99 -15.00 20.94
CA ALA A 371 6.21 -14.30 22.19
C ALA A 371 5.24 -14.74 23.31
N GLU A 372 4.31 -15.66 23.03
CA GLU A 372 3.20 -16.00 23.93
C GLU A 372 2.42 -14.75 24.39
N CYS A 373 2.38 -13.73 23.51
CA CYS A 373 1.78 -12.43 23.78
C CYS A 373 0.27 -12.52 23.53
N THR A 374 -0.51 -12.50 24.59
CA THR A 374 -1.96 -12.56 24.52
C THR A 374 -2.54 -11.36 23.78
N THR A 375 -1.97 -10.16 23.94
CA THR A 375 -2.42 -8.94 23.28
C THR A 375 -2.33 -9.01 21.76
N ASP A 376 -1.26 -9.59 21.20
CA ASP A 376 -1.14 -9.76 19.74
C ASP A 376 -2.14 -10.80 19.21
N GLY A 377 -2.52 -11.79 20.03
CA GLY A 377 -3.59 -12.74 19.72
C GLY A 377 -4.96 -12.06 19.67
N ASP A 378 -5.27 -11.22 20.66
CA ASP A 378 -6.52 -10.44 20.71
C ASP A 378 -6.60 -9.44 19.53
N ASP A 379 -5.50 -8.79 19.21
CA ASP A 379 -5.39 -7.87 18.06
C ASP A 379 -5.57 -8.61 16.72
N PHE A 380 -5.02 -9.83 16.60
CA PHE A 380 -5.26 -10.70 15.43
C PHE A 380 -6.75 -11.05 15.30
N GLU A 381 -7.41 -11.45 16.38
CA GLU A 381 -8.83 -11.78 16.36
C GLU A 381 -9.68 -10.57 15.98
N THR A 382 -9.36 -9.40 16.51
CA THR A 382 -10.05 -8.15 16.14
C THR A 382 -9.83 -7.80 14.67
N ALA A 383 -8.61 -7.93 14.16
CA ALA A 383 -8.32 -7.73 12.72
C ALA A 383 -9.09 -8.73 11.84
N ALA A 384 -9.21 -9.98 12.29
CA ALA A 384 -10.01 -11.00 11.61
C ALA A 384 -11.50 -10.62 11.57
N GLN A 385 -12.06 -10.11 12.68
CA GLN A 385 -13.43 -9.62 12.75
C GLN A 385 -13.68 -8.44 11.81
N ILE A 386 -12.75 -7.48 11.74
CA ILE A 386 -12.83 -6.35 10.79
C ILE A 386 -12.85 -6.88 9.34
N LEU A 387 -11.98 -7.82 9.00
CA LEU A 387 -11.97 -8.42 7.66
C LEU A 387 -13.29 -9.15 7.35
N GLU A 388 -13.85 -9.87 8.33
CA GLU A 388 -15.14 -10.54 8.16
C GLU A 388 -16.29 -9.54 7.98
N GLN A 389 -16.27 -8.44 8.69
CA GLN A 389 -17.24 -7.36 8.51
C GLN A 389 -17.13 -6.72 7.11
N LEU A 390 -15.91 -6.54 6.59
CA LEU A 390 -15.69 -6.05 5.23
C LEU A 390 -16.20 -7.02 4.17
N ASP A 391 -16.03 -8.35 4.37
CA ASP A 391 -16.60 -9.40 3.51
C ASP A 391 -18.14 -9.34 3.52
N GLN A 392 -18.76 -9.24 4.71
CA GLN A 392 -20.21 -9.08 4.85
C GLN A 392 -20.72 -7.79 4.17
N ASN A 393 -19.91 -6.74 4.15
CA ASN A 393 -20.22 -5.48 3.46
C ASN A 393 -19.98 -5.55 1.93
N GLY A 394 -19.56 -6.68 1.39
CA GLY A 394 -19.42 -6.93 -0.05
C GLY A 394 -18.02 -6.67 -0.63
N SER A 395 -16.98 -6.55 0.20
CA SER A 395 -15.60 -6.40 -0.27
C SER A 395 -15.06 -7.73 -0.83
N PHE A 396 -14.77 -7.77 -2.12
CA PHE A 396 -14.22 -8.98 -2.76
C PHE A 396 -12.79 -9.30 -2.29
N ALA A 397 -12.02 -8.30 -1.94
CA ALA A 397 -10.68 -8.49 -1.38
C ALA A 397 -10.77 -9.13 0.01
N ALA A 398 -11.64 -8.62 0.88
CA ALA A 398 -11.85 -9.16 2.21
C ALA A 398 -12.36 -10.61 2.15
N LYS A 399 -13.25 -10.93 1.23
CA LYS A 399 -13.73 -12.30 0.99
C LYS A 399 -12.60 -13.29 0.71
N GLU A 400 -11.63 -12.89 -0.10
CA GLU A 400 -10.44 -13.71 -0.39
C GLU A 400 -9.56 -13.86 0.86
N PHE A 401 -9.25 -12.74 1.53
CA PHE A 401 -8.38 -12.74 2.71
C PHE A 401 -8.98 -13.47 3.91
N CYS A 402 -10.30 -13.42 4.13
CA CYS A 402 -10.98 -14.18 5.19
C CYS A 402 -10.76 -15.68 5.09
N ARG A 403 -10.59 -16.24 3.88
CA ARG A 403 -10.27 -17.67 3.71
C ARG A 403 -8.92 -18.02 4.32
N HIS A 404 -7.91 -17.16 4.11
CA HIS A 404 -6.57 -17.33 4.67
C HIS A 404 -6.56 -17.09 6.18
N ILE A 405 -7.29 -16.08 6.66
CA ILE A 405 -7.42 -15.80 8.10
C ILE A 405 -8.07 -16.97 8.83
N LYS A 406 -9.16 -17.55 8.31
CA LYS A 406 -9.81 -18.72 8.91
C LYS A 406 -8.88 -19.93 8.98
N ALA A 407 -8.08 -20.16 7.94
CA ALA A 407 -7.07 -21.22 7.97
C ALA A 407 -5.99 -20.96 9.04
N THR A 408 -5.53 -19.70 9.17
CA THR A 408 -4.57 -19.30 10.21
C THR A 408 -5.15 -19.44 11.61
N SER A 409 -6.39 -19.00 11.86
CA SER A 409 -7.08 -19.16 13.15
C SER A 409 -7.18 -20.62 13.56
N ASN A 410 -7.56 -21.51 12.63
CA ASN A 410 -7.63 -22.94 12.90
C ASN A 410 -6.25 -23.53 13.27
N MET A 411 -5.18 -23.10 12.61
CA MET A 411 -3.83 -23.50 12.95
C MET A 411 -3.41 -23.01 14.35
N LEU A 412 -3.75 -21.76 14.71
CA LEU A 412 -3.43 -21.20 16.02
C LEU A 412 -4.14 -22.00 17.14
N ILE A 413 -5.41 -22.33 16.96
CA ILE A 413 -6.17 -23.16 17.92
C ILE A 413 -5.48 -24.51 18.12
N GLN A 414 -5.01 -25.16 17.05
CA GLN A 414 -4.30 -26.45 17.14
C GLN A 414 -2.96 -26.28 17.90
N VAL A 415 -2.19 -25.25 17.56
CA VAL A 415 -0.89 -25.00 18.23
C VAL A 415 -1.07 -24.73 19.72
N HIS A 416 -2.10 -23.96 20.11
CA HIS A 416 -2.41 -23.71 21.52
C HIS A 416 -2.86 -25.01 22.23
N ALA A 417 -3.73 -25.80 21.62
CA ALA A 417 -4.19 -27.08 22.19
C ALA A 417 -3.04 -28.09 22.36
N GLU A 418 -2.11 -28.17 21.42
CA GLU A 418 -0.90 -29.01 21.53
C GLU A 418 0.01 -28.53 22.66
N ARG A 419 0.19 -27.23 22.85
CA ARG A 419 0.99 -26.64 23.94
C ARG A 419 0.37 -26.91 25.30
N GLU A 420 -0.93 -26.77 25.47
CA GLU A 420 -1.62 -27.10 26.72
C GLU A 420 -1.46 -28.59 27.10
N GLN A 421 -1.45 -29.48 26.12
CA GLN A 421 -1.22 -30.92 26.35
C GLN A 421 0.22 -31.24 26.76
N VAL A 422 1.20 -30.50 26.24
CA VAL A 422 2.63 -30.67 26.57
C VAL A 422 3.00 -29.91 27.86
N GLY A 423 2.30 -28.81 28.16
CA GLY A 423 2.61 -27.88 29.27
C GLY A 423 2.33 -28.39 30.69
N HIS A 424 1.90 -29.65 30.88
CA HIS A 424 1.87 -30.28 32.21
C HIS A 424 3.26 -30.77 32.69
N GLY A 425 4.33 -30.42 31.98
CA GLY A 425 5.72 -30.70 32.33
C GLY A 425 6.66 -29.57 31.98
N LEU A 426 7.10 -28.80 32.98
CA LEU A 426 8.17 -27.80 32.98
C LEU A 426 7.95 -26.48 32.18
N ALA A 427 7.55 -25.46 32.93
CA ALA A 427 7.82 -24.09 32.60
C ALA A 427 9.24 -23.68 33.02
N PRO A 428 10.03 -22.97 32.19
CA PRO A 428 10.92 -21.97 32.68
C PRO A 428 10.35 -20.59 32.36
N ALA A 429 9.99 -19.89 33.44
CA ALA A 429 9.68 -18.47 33.43
C ALA A 429 10.82 -17.69 32.75
N LEU A 430 10.56 -17.08 31.60
CA LEU A 430 11.34 -15.95 31.12
C LEU A 430 10.56 -14.69 31.52
N ASN A 431 11.22 -13.92 32.35
CA ASN A 431 10.75 -12.76 33.10
C ASN A 431 9.89 -11.80 32.28
N ASP A 432 8.74 -11.48 32.87
CA ASP A 432 7.98 -10.22 32.77
C ASP A 432 8.90 -8.98 32.93
N THR A 433 9.45 -8.50 31.83
CA THR A 433 10.12 -7.20 31.81
C THR A 433 9.70 -6.34 30.62
N MET A 434 8.59 -6.63 29.98
CA MET A 434 8.05 -5.83 28.88
C MET A 434 6.62 -5.33 29.16
N GLY A 435 6.38 -4.89 30.37
CA GLY A 435 5.18 -4.17 30.74
C GLY A 435 5.52 -2.70 31.04
N HIS A 436 5.91 -1.95 30.04
CA HIS A 436 5.83 -0.49 30.06
C HIS A 436 5.65 0.02 28.63
N GLU A 437 4.58 0.79 28.45
CA GLU A 437 4.30 1.66 27.33
C GLU A 437 5.51 2.54 27.02
N THR A 438 6.43 2.05 26.25
CA THR A 438 7.40 2.88 25.54
C THR A 438 6.87 3.02 24.14
N GLU A 439 6.25 4.18 23.84
CA GLU A 439 6.06 4.68 22.48
C GLU A 439 7.46 4.82 21.84
N LEU A 440 8.02 3.70 21.38
CA LEU A 440 9.27 3.69 20.63
C LEU A 440 8.95 4.20 19.22
N LEU A 441 9.44 5.39 18.92
CA LEU A 441 9.40 5.97 17.58
C LEU A 441 10.10 5.03 16.58
N VAL A 442 9.50 4.77 15.41
CA VAL A 442 10.07 3.89 14.37
C VAL A 442 11.45 4.38 13.93
N GLY A 443 11.61 5.72 13.87
CA GLY A 443 12.88 6.33 13.50
C GLY A 443 14.04 5.91 14.40
N PRO A 444 13.94 6.05 15.73
CA PRO A 444 14.95 5.56 16.67
C PRO A 444 15.16 4.06 16.59
N LEU A 445 14.09 3.25 16.55
CA LEU A 445 14.21 1.79 16.47
C LEU A 445 14.94 1.36 15.19
N LEU A 446 14.62 1.94 14.05
CA LEU A 446 15.28 1.67 12.78
C LEU A 446 16.71 2.22 12.78
N GLN A 447 16.95 3.40 13.36
CA GLN A 447 18.27 3.98 13.50
C GLN A 447 19.15 3.15 14.46
N ASP A 448 18.61 2.69 15.58
CA ASP A 448 19.30 1.82 16.53
C ASP A 448 19.67 0.48 15.89
N LEU A 449 18.76 -0.10 15.11
CA LEU A 449 19.02 -1.32 14.34
C LEU A 449 20.11 -1.12 13.28
N LEU A 450 20.12 0.02 12.60
CA LEU A 450 21.09 0.31 11.54
C LEU A 450 22.41 0.86 12.08
N SER A 451 22.42 1.45 13.27
CA SER A 451 23.63 1.93 13.95
C SER A 451 24.42 0.79 14.61
N GLN A 452 23.78 -0.36 14.88
CA GLN A 452 24.49 -1.57 15.22
C GLN A 452 25.31 -1.99 14.00
N THR A 453 26.57 -1.63 14.02
CA THR A 453 27.56 -1.90 13.00
C THR A 453 27.50 -3.38 12.61
N GLU A 454 27.12 -3.63 11.34
CA GLU A 454 27.00 -4.94 10.75
C GLU A 454 25.93 -5.82 11.43
N LEU A 455 24.67 -5.66 10.99
CA LEU A 455 23.67 -6.70 11.19
C LEU A 455 24.27 -8.01 10.69
N ASN A 456 24.67 -8.90 11.63
CA ASN A 456 25.18 -10.20 11.25
C ASN A 456 24.02 -11.05 10.73
N LEU A 457 23.69 -10.86 9.44
CA LEU A 457 22.65 -11.59 8.74
C LEU A 457 23.19 -12.80 7.95
N GLN A 458 24.47 -13.20 8.19
CA GLN A 458 25.11 -14.35 7.52
C GLN A 458 24.33 -15.64 7.74
N PHE A 459 23.61 -15.77 8.85
CA PHE A 459 22.72 -16.90 9.11
C PHE A 459 21.62 -17.07 8.04
N LEU A 460 21.25 -16.00 7.32
CA LEU A 460 20.28 -16.06 6.23
C LEU A 460 20.82 -16.75 4.97
N GLU A 461 22.15 -16.92 4.88
CA GLU A 461 22.82 -17.55 3.74
C GLU A 461 22.97 -19.07 3.93
N ALA A 462 23.10 -19.51 5.17
CA ALA A 462 23.37 -20.91 5.52
C ALA A 462 22.14 -21.82 5.44
N SER A 463 20.94 -21.26 5.50
CA SER A 463 19.69 -22.03 5.45
C SER A 463 19.10 -22.00 4.06
N ALA A 464 18.41 -23.08 3.67
CA ALA A 464 17.66 -23.23 2.42
C ALA A 464 16.53 -22.18 2.23
N ILE A 465 16.76 -20.94 2.69
CA ILE A 465 15.86 -19.80 2.58
C ILE A 465 15.56 -19.52 1.12
N ASP A 466 16.55 -19.67 0.24
CA ASP A 466 16.42 -19.40 -1.19
C ASP A 466 15.42 -20.33 -1.90
N HIS A 467 15.32 -21.60 -1.49
CA HIS A 467 14.34 -22.53 -2.06
C HIS A 467 12.99 -22.55 -1.31
N GLY A 468 13.03 -22.43 0.01
CA GLY A 468 11.81 -22.46 0.83
C GLY A 468 10.94 -21.21 0.71
N PHE A 469 11.52 -20.03 0.42
CA PHE A 469 10.77 -18.79 0.21
C PHE A 469 10.02 -18.77 -1.13
N GLN A 470 10.59 -19.36 -2.17
CA GLN A 470 9.95 -19.41 -3.49
C GLN A 470 8.64 -20.21 -3.47
N THR A 471 8.58 -21.27 -2.68
CA THR A 471 7.39 -22.11 -2.55
C THR A 471 6.34 -21.54 -1.58
N PHE A 472 6.74 -20.70 -0.61
CA PHE A 472 5.83 -20.19 0.43
C PHE A 472 5.07 -18.93 0.03
N PHE A 473 5.65 -18.08 -0.83
CA PHE A 473 5.03 -16.82 -1.29
C PHE A 473 4.26 -16.95 -2.61
N TRP A 474 4.43 -18.08 -3.30
CA TRP A 474 3.71 -18.42 -4.50
C TRP A 474 3.18 -19.86 -4.32
N PRO A 475 2.04 -20.05 -3.61
CA PRO A 475 1.31 -21.26 -3.83
C PRO A 475 1.04 -21.31 -5.34
N GLU A 476 1.41 -22.41 -5.99
CA GLU A 476 0.97 -22.68 -7.35
C GLU A 476 -0.53 -22.43 -7.33
N GLU A 477 -0.98 -21.37 -7.99
CA GLU A 477 -2.39 -21.19 -8.29
C GLU A 477 -2.76 -22.44 -9.09
N GLN A 478 -3.32 -23.42 -8.43
CA GLN A 478 -4.12 -24.42 -9.12
C GLN A 478 -5.29 -23.64 -9.71
N ASP A 479 -5.13 -23.30 -10.99
CA ASP A 479 -6.15 -22.75 -11.86
C ASP A 479 -7.30 -23.75 -12.00
N ASP A 480 -8.11 -23.89 -10.97
CA ASP A 480 -9.37 -24.67 -11.01
C ASP A 480 -10.56 -23.77 -11.34
N ASN A 481 -10.42 -22.75 -12.18
CA ASN A 481 -11.58 -22.04 -12.74
C ASN A 481 -11.28 -21.27 -14.04
N CYS A 482 -10.78 -21.97 -15.05
CA CYS A 482 -10.95 -21.57 -16.45
C CYS A 482 -11.80 -22.62 -17.18
N ARG A 483 -13.10 -22.66 -16.91
CA ARG A 483 -14.14 -23.18 -17.82
C ARG A 483 -15.39 -22.32 -17.74
#